data_01c758dc1acdb1bbac5dbacb48042496
#
_entry.id   01c758dc1acdb1bbac5dbacb48042496
#
_cell.length_a   1.000
_cell.length_b   1.000
_cell.length_c   1.000
_cell.angle_alpha   90.00
_cell.angle_beta   90.00
_cell.angle_gamma   90.00
#
_symmetry.space_group_name_H-M   'P 1'
#
loop_
_entity.id
_entity.type
_entity.pdbx_description
1 polymer ?
#
loop_
_entity_poly.entity_id
_entity_poly.type
_entity_poly.pdbx_seq_one_letter_code
_entity_poly.pdbx_strand_id
1 'polypeptide(L)'
;NPTPEPPPSKGQEEVQKIVEVLKESNPEVSQFVEILEKVNVADLTQDELTVFAVKNKNTASRAAVLDTASIKNHIVKGRYAKEDLTDGSTLTSISNETLYVTRTENDVQINGVKIEGNAIPAGNSYVYVVPEVIPTAEVPLVPLHATTIITKLPTGEALAGVNIEAKDGRGNLLGTFTTNENGEAIIQHQSDTLSYVISKENFSNLHDGFLIAGMDENGNLIYADLNGDGLINVDDKVSSDPYTYFVNYKDLPENSLTKTHYMTEIKEEEINVPEVEALWKQSFETFLTQSKNMEFSLLYDKSFDYNMIEYTSSTFWDFAYQTIDECKKYLEQLTSLNTAEGWEASWNLTVDLGVIQSQLFGYYGKLIPNDTQESQEYLIYYLTDLVNTFDTEKQLAARALLAKISLLSGAYDAAIQECQYILNTNAFVLDPQALNNLESKEVIWGGYKDNFGNPGGDYIHPVLLREVYLMAAIAYSQTGREMEVTEVKNILNEAFSIEGAEWKDYINLLQGTGSAYPYYRLLNIPIEQTGFNPNKHFYLPIPQTALDTYPGMKQNSGY
;
A
#
# COMPACT_ATOMS: atom_id res chain seq x y z
N ASN A 1 43.35 26.43 -13.22
CA ASN A 1 43.12 25.08 -12.71
C ASN A 1 42.25 24.35 -13.73
N PRO A 2 42.70 23.22 -14.28
CA PRO A 2 41.82 22.39 -15.10
C PRO A 2 40.65 21.92 -14.24
N THR A 3 39.44 22.00 -14.80
CA THR A 3 38.23 21.43 -14.21
C THR A 3 38.48 19.95 -13.99
N PRO A 4 38.20 19.37 -12.81
CA PRO A 4 38.35 17.93 -12.61
C PRO A 4 37.46 17.17 -13.60
N GLU A 5 38.01 16.17 -14.25
CA GLU A 5 37.22 15.27 -15.12
C GLU A 5 36.09 14.66 -14.31
N PRO A 6 34.89 14.57 -14.88
CA PRO A 6 33.79 13.88 -14.25
C PRO A 6 34.14 12.42 -13.99
N PRO A 7 33.63 11.79 -12.93
CA PRO A 7 33.87 10.39 -12.66
C PRO A 7 33.39 9.53 -13.86
N PRO A 8 34.06 8.40 -14.14
CA PRO A 8 33.68 7.53 -15.24
C PRO A 8 32.25 7.01 -15.09
N SER A 9 31.54 6.87 -16.20
CA SER A 9 30.20 6.25 -16.19
C SER A 9 30.31 4.76 -15.86
N LYS A 10 29.22 4.16 -15.39
CA LYS A 10 29.17 2.71 -15.12
C LYS A 10 29.57 1.87 -16.33
N GLY A 11 29.15 2.30 -17.52
CA GLY A 11 29.55 1.65 -18.75
C GLY A 11 31.04 1.78 -19.06
N GLN A 12 31.65 2.94 -18.74
CA GLN A 12 33.11 3.10 -18.86
C GLN A 12 33.87 2.18 -17.92
N GLU A 13 33.42 2.08 -16.65
CA GLU A 13 34.01 1.15 -15.68
C GLU A 13 33.90 -0.31 -16.12
N GLU A 14 32.76 -0.68 -16.72
CA GLU A 14 32.53 -2.04 -17.20
C GLU A 14 33.38 -2.34 -18.43
N VAL A 15 33.48 -1.43 -19.38
CA VAL A 15 34.41 -1.57 -20.53
C VAL A 15 35.86 -1.71 -20.06
N GLN A 16 36.29 -1.01 -19.03
CA GLN A 16 37.60 -1.14 -18.42
C GLN A 16 37.88 -2.57 -17.92
N LYS A 17 36.92 -3.15 -17.19
CA LYS A 17 37.00 -4.55 -16.71
C LYS A 17 37.09 -5.53 -17.87
N ILE A 18 36.31 -5.32 -18.93
CA ILE A 18 36.37 -6.15 -20.15
C ILE A 18 37.75 -6.06 -20.77
N VAL A 19 38.31 -4.88 -20.90
CA VAL A 19 39.68 -4.68 -21.42
C VAL A 19 40.70 -5.41 -20.58
N GLU A 20 40.65 -5.34 -19.25
CA GLU A 20 41.58 -6.01 -18.35
C GLU A 20 41.53 -7.54 -18.53
N VAL A 21 40.34 -8.13 -18.55
CA VAL A 21 40.14 -9.58 -18.73
C VAL A 21 40.68 -10.05 -20.08
N LEU A 22 40.38 -9.31 -21.16
CA LEU A 22 40.82 -9.70 -22.50
C LEU A 22 42.34 -9.55 -22.68
N LYS A 23 42.97 -8.54 -22.07
CA LYS A 23 44.42 -8.38 -22.07
C LYS A 23 45.15 -9.52 -21.40
N GLU A 24 44.61 -10.01 -20.29
CA GLU A 24 45.24 -11.07 -19.51
C GLU A 24 45.08 -12.45 -20.14
N SER A 25 43.94 -12.73 -20.78
CA SER A 25 43.56 -14.12 -21.12
C SER A 25 43.35 -14.38 -22.61
N ASN A 26 43.26 -13.34 -23.46
CA ASN A 26 42.83 -13.48 -24.85
C ASN A 26 43.71 -12.69 -25.85
N PRO A 27 44.99 -13.06 -26.02
CA PRO A 27 45.92 -12.34 -26.90
C PRO A 27 45.50 -12.34 -28.39
N GLU A 28 44.62 -13.27 -28.80
CA GLU A 28 44.10 -13.37 -30.16
C GLU A 28 43.15 -12.20 -30.55
N VAL A 29 42.69 -11.41 -29.59
CA VAL A 29 41.84 -10.23 -29.82
C VAL A 29 42.51 -8.90 -29.42
N SER A 30 43.84 -8.88 -29.27
CA SER A 30 44.60 -7.73 -28.78
C SER A 30 44.39 -6.45 -29.62
N GLN A 31 44.22 -6.55 -30.94
CA GLN A 31 43.91 -5.39 -31.81
C GLN A 31 42.50 -4.83 -31.53
N PHE A 32 41.54 -5.69 -31.26
CA PHE A 32 40.19 -5.26 -30.82
C PHE A 32 40.27 -4.50 -29.49
N VAL A 33 41.05 -5.02 -28.55
CA VAL A 33 41.25 -4.40 -27.23
C VAL A 33 41.89 -3.02 -27.33
N GLU A 34 42.90 -2.85 -28.18
CA GLU A 34 43.55 -1.55 -28.41
C GLU A 34 42.57 -0.49 -28.94
N ILE A 35 41.57 -0.88 -29.73
CA ILE A 35 40.54 0.02 -30.24
C ILE A 35 39.48 0.27 -29.16
N LEU A 36 39.11 -0.79 -28.40
CA LEU A 36 38.13 -0.69 -27.31
C LEU A 36 38.58 0.28 -26.21
N GLU A 37 39.88 0.32 -25.91
CA GLU A 37 40.46 1.28 -24.95
C GLU A 37 40.28 2.75 -25.35
N LYS A 38 40.17 3.00 -26.65
CA LYS A 38 40.06 4.35 -27.21
C LYS A 38 38.60 4.80 -27.46
N VAL A 39 37.65 3.89 -27.29
CA VAL A 39 36.26 4.18 -27.59
C VAL A 39 35.66 5.10 -26.51
N ASN A 40 34.96 6.12 -26.94
CA ASN A 40 34.19 6.97 -26.03
C ASN A 40 32.82 6.34 -25.76
N VAL A 41 32.61 5.94 -24.51
CA VAL A 41 31.38 5.35 -23.99
C VAL A 41 30.89 6.11 -22.75
N ALA A 42 31.21 7.41 -22.63
CA ALA A 42 30.86 8.23 -21.49
C ALA A 42 29.33 8.26 -21.23
N ASP A 43 28.53 8.17 -22.29
CA ASP A 43 27.07 8.18 -22.23
C ASP A 43 26.45 6.81 -21.88
N LEU A 44 27.28 5.79 -21.75
CA LEU A 44 26.83 4.43 -21.43
C LEU A 44 26.59 4.29 -19.93
N THR A 45 25.34 4.14 -19.54
CA THR A 45 24.93 4.06 -18.11
C THR A 45 24.78 2.61 -17.61
N GLN A 46 24.70 1.64 -18.50
CA GLN A 46 24.55 0.22 -18.17
C GLN A 46 25.91 -0.37 -17.75
N ASP A 47 25.85 -1.27 -16.77
CA ASP A 47 26.97 -2.05 -16.25
C ASP A 47 26.93 -3.54 -16.64
N GLU A 48 26.00 -3.91 -17.50
CA GLU A 48 25.91 -5.23 -18.13
C GLU A 48 25.99 -5.09 -19.64
N LEU A 49 26.97 -5.72 -20.25
CA LEU A 49 27.23 -5.65 -21.68
C LEU A 49 27.45 -7.03 -22.28
N THR A 50 27.22 -7.13 -23.58
CA THR A 50 27.68 -8.23 -24.41
C THR A 50 28.56 -7.68 -25.51
N VAL A 51 29.80 -8.18 -25.60
CA VAL A 51 30.81 -7.68 -26.53
C VAL A 51 31.23 -8.80 -27.49
N PHE A 52 31.30 -8.49 -28.79
CA PHE A 52 31.76 -9.39 -29.82
C PHE A 52 33.19 -8.99 -30.24
N ALA A 53 34.21 -9.65 -29.69
CA ALA A 53 35.61 -9.32 -29.88
C ALA A 53 36.19 -9.98 -31.13
N VAL A 54 36.72 -9.18 -32.04
CA VAL A 54 37.22 -9.63 -33.35
C VAL A 54 38.65 -10.13 -33.23
N LYS A 55 38.96 -11.27 -33.88
CA LYS A 55 40.34 -11.84 -33.95
C LYS A 55 41.30 -10.94 -34.72
N ASN A 56 42.54 -10.90 -34.28
CA ASN A 56 43.62 -10.01 -34.78
C ASN A 56 43.82 -10.04 -36.30
N LYS A 57 43.71 -11.20 -36.93
CA LYS A 57 44.00 -11.33 -38.37
C LYS A 57 42.90 -10.82 -39.29
N ASN A 58 41.73 -10.49 -38.76
CA ASN A 58 40.50 -10.21 -39.50
C ASN A 58 39.85 -8.88 -39.08
N THR A 59 40.63 -7.95 -38.53
CA THR A 59 40.17 -6.61 -38.19
C THR A 59 39.85 -5.73 -39.41
N ALA A 60 40.18 -6.19 -40.62
CA ALA A 60 39.75 -5.61 -41.87
C ALA A 60 39.22 -6.73 -42.77
N SER A 61 37.90 -6.82 -42.93
CA SER A 61 37.25 -7.65 -43.96
C SER A 61 36.99 -6.85 -45.22
N ARG A 62 36.65 -7.53 -46.35
CA ARG A 62 36.25 -6.81 -47.60
C ARG A 62 35.06 -5.89 -47.41
N ALA A 63 34.31 -6.04 -46.35
CA ALA A 63 33.07 -5.33 -46.09
C ALA A 63 33.15 -4.25 -44.98
N ALA A 64 34.13 -4.34 -44.02
CA ALA A 64 34.24 -3.37 -42.92
C ALA A 64 35.67 -3.36 -42.31
N VAL A 65 36.08 -2.18 -41.88
CA VAL A 65 37.33 -1.96 -41.10
C VAL A 65 36.91 -1.64 -39.66
N LEU A 66 37.53 -2.34 -38.70
CA LEU A 66 37.30 -2.04 -37.29
C LEU A 66 38.06 -0.77 -36.90
N ASP A 67 37.33 0.22 -36.45
CA ASP A 67 37.82 1.51 -35.92
C ASP A 67 37.02 1.93 -34.68
N THR A 68 37.30 3.12 -34.14
CA THR A 68 36.63 3.64 -32.95
C THR A 68 35.14 3.96 -33.16
N ALA A 69 34.66 4.07 -34.40
CA ALA A 69 33.25 4.27 -34.70
C ALA A 69 32.55 2.91 -34.86
N SER A 70 33.11 2.01 -35.68
CA SER A 70 32.51 0.72 -35.99
C SER A 70 32.57 -0.26 -34.80
N ILE A 71 33.50 -0.11 -33.86
CA ILE A 71 33.57 -0.96 -32.66
C ILE A 71 32.30 -0.89 -31.80
N LYS A 72 31.60 0.23 -31.86
CA LYS A 72 30.33 0.41 -31.12
C LYS A 72 29.23 -0.54 -31.61
N ASN A 73 29.31 -1.03 -32.85
CA ASN A 73 28.41 -2.06 -33.39
C ASN A 73 28.66 -3.44 -32.76
N HIS A 74 29.82 -3.63 -32.13
CA HIS A 74 30.22 -4.87 -31.47
C HIS A 74 29.89 -4.89 -29.97
N ILE A 75 29.31 -3.82 -29.42
CA ILE A 75 28.97 -3.68 -28.01
C ILE A 75 27.45 -3.56 -27.90
N VAL A 76 26.83 -4.44 -27.14
CA VAL A 76 25.39 -4.54 -26.96
C VAL A 76 25.08 -4.30 -25.46
N LYS A 77 23.99 -3.57 -25.20
CA LYS A 77 23.48 -3.36 -23.85
C LYS A 77 22.81 -4.63 -23.35
N GLY A 78 23.20 -5.09 -22.14
CA GLY A 78 22.68 -6.30 -21.52
C GLY A 78 23.64 -7.48 -21.61
N ARG A 79 23.50 -8.40 -20.68
CA ARG A 79 24.31 -9.60 -20.53
C ARG A 79 23.57 -10.81 -21.12
N TYR A 80 23.93 -11.24 -22.30
CA TYR A 80 23.31 -12.36 -23.01
C TYR A 80 24.18 -13.60 -22.93
N ALA A 81 23.70 -14.66 -22.28
CA ALA A 81 24.31 -15.98 -22.38
C ALA A 81 24.08 -16.57 -23.77
N LYS A 82 24.85 -17.61 -24.14
CA LYS A 82 24.72 -18.21 -25.47
C LYS A 82 23.33 -18.81 -25.71
N GLU A 83 22.69 -19.25 -24.66
CA GLU A 83 21.30 -19.78 -24.64
C GLU A 83 20.28 -18.71 -24.94
N ASP A 84 20.57 -17.47 -24.58
CA ASP A 84 19.68 -16.29 -24.78
C ASP A 84 19.74 -15.80 -26.26
N LEU A 85 20.82 -16.13 -27.00
CA LEU A 85 20.98 -15.80 -28.38
C LEU A 85 20.25 -16.84 -29.27
N THR A 86 18.96 -16.66 -29.47
CA THR A 86 18.11 -17.60 -30.21
C THR A 86 17.84 -17.15 -31.64
N ASP A 87 17.48 -18.11 -32.50
CA ASP A 87 17.19 -17.86 -33.90
C ASP A 87 16.11 -16.82 -34.12
N GLY A 88 16.32 -15.87 -35.05
CA GLY A 88 15.39 -14.81 -35.39
C GLY A 88 15.31 -13.65 -34.39
N SER A 89 16.12 -13.66 -33.31
CA SER A 89 16.17 -12.53 -32.39
C SER A 89 17.03 -11.39 -32.91
N THR A 90 16.84 -10.22 -32.31
CA THR A 90 17.66 -9.04 -32.58
C THR A 90 18.29 -8.51 -31.28
N LEU A 91 19.48 -7.96 -31.42
CA LEU A 91 20.17 -7.21 -30.39
C LEU A 91 20.36 -5.78 -30.89
N THR A 92 20.42 -4.82 -29.98
CA THR A 92 20.72 -3.43 -30.34
C THR A 92 22.08 -3.05 -29.80
N SER A 93 22.98 -2.63 -30.71
CA SER A 93 24.31 -2.17 -30.34
C SER A 93 24.25 -0.79 -29.66
N ILE A 94 25.34 -0.38 -29.02
CA ILE A 94 25.44 0.97 -28.42
C ILE A 94 25.48 2.09 -29.45
N SER A 95 25.66 1.76 -30.74
CA SER A 95 25.51 2.69 -31.87
C SER A 95 24.08 2.73 -32.44
N ASN A 96 23.13 2.01 -31.81
CA ASN A 96 21.75 1.83 -32.25
C ASN A 96 21.57 1.03 -33.55
N GLU A 97 22.58 0.26 -33.94
CA GLU A 97 22.48 -0.68 -35.07
C GLU A 97 21.80 -1.98 -34.62
N THR A 98 20.97 -2.54 -35.48
CA THR A 98 20.30 -3.82 -35.24
C THR A 98 21.22 -4.98 -35.65
N LEU A 99 21.45 -5.91 -34.72
CA LEU A 99 22.19 -7.13 -34.94
C LEU A 99 21.23 -8.32 -34.93
N TYR A 100 21.20 -9.06 -36.03
CA TYR A 100 20.33 -10.23 -36.22
C TYR A 100 21.01 -11.51 -35.77
N VAL A 101 20.34 -12.26 -34.91
CA VAL A 101 20.81 -13.56 -34.43
C VAL A 101 20.23 -14.66 -35.32
N THR A 102 21.12 -15.49 -35.87
CA THR A 102 20.75 -16.74 -36.52
C THR A 102 21.33 -17.90 -35.72
N ARG A 103 20.48 -18.88 -35.39
CA ARG A 103 20.90 -20.04 -34.61
C ARG A 103 20.50 -21.32 -35.30
N THR A 104 21.47 -22.23 -35.43
CA THR A 104 21.26 -23.62 -35.82
C THR A 104 21.58 -24.53 -34.63
N GLU A 105 21.42 -25.84 -34.76
CA GLU A 105 21.74 -26.79 -33.69
C GLU A 105 23.17 -26.63 -33.13
N ASN A 106 24.12 -26.24 -33.99
CA ASN A 106 25.54 -26.20 -33.63
C ASN A 106 26.16 -24.81 -33.59
N ASP A 107 25.52 -23.81 -34.19
CA ASP A 107 26.12 -22.50 -34.43
C ASP A 107 25.19 -21.34 -34.06
N VAL A 108 25.79 -20.28 -33.51
CA VAL A 108 25.13 -18.97 -33.34
C VAL A 108 25.89 -17.95 -34.19
N GLN A 109 25.19 -17.16 -34.95
CA GLN A 109 25.75 -16.12 -35.82
C GLN A 109 25.10 -14.78 -35.52
N ILE A 110 25.88 -13.71 -35.62
CA ILE A 110 25.43 -12.31 -35.49
C ILE A 110 25.66 -11.64 -36.83
N ASN A 111 24.60 -11.21 -37.51
CA ASN A 111 24.65 -10.70 -38.89
C ASN A 111 25.49 -11.61 -39.84
N GLY A 112 25.33 -12.92 -39.70
CA GLY A 112 26.05 -13.93 -40.49
C GLY A 112 27.45 -14.27 -39.98
N VAL A 113 27.98 -13.58 -38.99
CA VAL A 113 29.31 -13.85 -38.39
C VAL A 113 29.16 -14.82 -37.21
N LYS A 114 29.87 -15.95 -37.30
CA LYS A 114 29.77 -17.02 -36.30
C LYS A 114 30.47 -16.64 -34.99
N ILE A 115 29.81 -16.91 -33.86
CA ILE A 115 30.44 -16.86 -32.54
C ILE A 115 31.33 -18.09 -32.35
N GLU A 116 32.57 -17.88 -31.92
CA GLU A 116 33.50 -18.95 -31.61
C GLU A 116 33.59 -19.20 -30.10
N GLY A 117 33.48 -20.46 -29.69
CA GLY A 117 33.63 -20.87 -28.31
C GLY A 117 32.47 -20.51 -27.39
N ASN A 118 32.78 -20.36 -26.11
CA ASN A 118 31.84 -20.00 -25.05
C ASN A 118 31.99 -18.53 -24.65
N ALA A 119 31.02 -18.01 -23.93
CA ALA A 119 31.10 -16.70 -23.33
C ALA A 119 32.28 -16.57 -22.37
N ILE A 120 33.05 -15.49 -22.50
CA ILE A 120 34.11 -15.11 -21.58
C ILE A 120 33.49 -14.14 -20.57
N PRO A 121 33.38 -14.50 -19.27
CA PRO A 121 32.88 -13.58 -18.26
C PRO A 121 33.88 -12.45 -18.00
N ALA A 122 33.44 -11.21 -18.04
CA ALA A 122 34.25 -10.03 -17.75
C ALA A 122 33.42 -9.00 -16.97
N GLY A 123 33.70 -8.84 -15.68
CA GLY A 123 32.87 -8.04 -14.80
C GLY A 123 31.43 -8.57 -14.74
N ASN A 124 30.47 -7.73 -15.02
CA ASN A 124 29.04 -8.08 -15.11
C ASN A 124 28.62 -8.46 -16.53
N SER A 125 29.58 -8.59 -17.44
CA SER A 125 29.38 -8.71 -18.90
C SER A 125 29.83 -10.05 -19.45
N TYR A 126 29.45 -10.32 -20.72
CA TYR A 126 29.96 -11.43 -21.50
C TYR A 126 30.70 -10.92 -22.74
N VAL A 127 31.79 -11.59 -23.08
CA VAL A 127 32.50 -11.39 -24.33
C VAL A 127 32.45 -12.66 -25.16
N TYR A 128 32.18 -12.54 -26.45
CA TYR A 128 32.23 -13.58 -27.43
C TYR A 128 33.31 -13.25 -28.46
N VAL A 129 34.11 -14.24 -28.83
CA VAL A 129 35.08 -14.10 -29.89
C VAL A 129 34.41 -14.34 -31.25
N VAL A 130 34.68 -13.48 -32.20
CA VAL A 130 34.20 -13.62 -33.59
C VAL A 130 35.38 -13.58 -34.56
N PRO A 131 35.32 -14.34 -35.69
CA PRO A 131 36.42 -14.44 -36.61
C PRO A 131 36.68 -13.18 -37.43
N GLU A 132 35.67 -12.34 -37.61
CA GLU A 132 35.75 -11.13 -38.45
C GLU A 132 34.80 -10.04 -37.93
N VAL A 133 34.92 -8.83 -38.49
CA VAL A 133 34.08 -7.67 -38.14
C VAL A 133 32.64 -7.98 -38.51
N ILE A 134 31.72 -7.73 -37.57
CA ILE A 134 30.29 -7.89 -37.79
C ILE A 134 29.82 -6.78 -38.75
N PRO A 135 29.32 -7.13 -39.95
CA PRO A 135 28.82 -6.12 -40.89
C PRO A 135 27.51 -5.52 -40.38
N THR A 136 27.21 -4.28 -40.82
CA THR A 136 25.86 -3.76 -40.73
C THR A 136 24.94 -4.58 -41.62
N ALA A 137 23.77 -4.98 -41.11
CA ALA A 137 22.85 -5.78 -41.90
C ALA A 137 22.17 -4.89 -42.96
N GLU A 138 22.28 -5.27 -44.22
CA GLU A 138 21.63 -4.48 -45.30
C GLU A 138 20.11 -4.69 -45.37
N VAL A 139 19.61 -5.89 -45.08
CA VAL A 139 18.16 -6.22 -45.02
C VAL A 139 17.95 -7.45 -44.15
N PRO A 140 16.97 -7.50 -43.24
CA PRO A 140 16.64 -8.74 -42.56
C PRO A 140 16.11 -9.79 -43.52
N LEU A 141 16.71 -10.98 -43.51
CA LEU A 141 16.23 -12.13 -44.28
C LEU A 141 14.95 -12.76 -43.72
N VAL A 142 14.52 -12.32 -42.52
CA VAL A 142 13.32 -12.77 -41.81
C VAL A 142 12.29 -11.65 -41.91
N PRO A 143 11.01 -11.94 -42.14
CA PRO A 143 9.97 -10.91 -42.20
C PRO A 143 9.93 -10.12 -40.91
N LEU A 144 10.04 -8.80 -41.01
CA LEU A 144 9.83 -7.88 -39.89
C LEU A 144 8.35 -7.83 -39.55
N HIS A 145 8.05 -8.11 -38.29
CA HIS A 145 6.72 -7.80 -37.78
C HIS A 145 6.61 -6.32 -37.50
N ALA A 146 5.44 -5.75 -37.75
CA ALA A 146 5.12 -4.36 -37.47
C ALA A 146 3.90 -4.28 -36.55
N THR A 147 4.12 -3.90 -35.30
CA THR A 147 3.05 -3.64 -34.36
C THR A 147 2.78 -2.15 -34.31
N THR A 148 1.62 -1.73 -34.81
CA THR A 148 1.16 -0.35 -34.67
C THR A 148 0.38 -0.20 -33.40
N ILE A 149 0.83 0.69 -32.54
CA ILE A 149 0.14 1.07 -31.31
C ILE A 149 -0.57 2.38 -31.55
N ILE A 150 -1.88 2.39 -31.30
CA ILE A 150 -2.72 3.58 -31.35
C ILE A 150 -3.16 3.88 -29.91
N THR A 151 -2.95 5.12 -29.48
CA THR A 151 -3.39 5.58 -28.16
C THR A 151 -4.44 6.68 -28.30
N LYS A 152 -5.50 6.58 -27.53
CA LYS A 152 -6.67 7.47 -27.59
C LYS A 152 -7.15 7.84 -26.19
N LEU A 153 -7.84 8.97 -26.11
CA LEU A 153 -8.74 9.24 -25.00
C LEU A 153 -9.97 8.31 -25.08
N PRO A 154 -10.67 8.05 -23.99
CA PRO A 154 -11.89 7.22 -24.01
C PRO A 154 -12.97 7.75 -24.96
N THR A 155 -12.99 9.07 -25.23
CA THR A 155 -13.85 9.75 -26.22
C THR A 155 -13.53 9.38 -27.66
N GLY A 156 -12.39 8.72 -27.91
CA GLY A 156 -11.94 8.34 -29.25
C GLY A 156 -10.94 9.30 -29.89
N GLU A 157 -10.66 10.45 -29.27
CA GLU A 157 -9.65 11.41 -29.73
C GLU A 157 -8.24 10.83 -29.62
N ALA A 158 -7.37 11.17 -30.56
CA ALA A 158 -5.98 10.73 -30.55
C ALA A 158 -5.22 11.27 -29.33
N LEU A 159 -4.43 10.43 -28.69
CA LEU A 159 -3.58 10.81 -27.55
C LEU A 159 -2.10 10.70 -27.97
N ALA A 160 -1.47 11.84 -28.22
CA ALA A 160 -0.06 11.94 -28.55
C ALA A 160 0.85 11.88 -27.30
N GLY A 161 2.13 11.57 -27.52
CA GLY A 161 3.15 11.65 -26.45
C GLY A 161 3.04 10.55 -25.41
N VAL A 162 2.43 9.42 -25.72
CA VAL A 162 2.44 8.22 -24.89
C VAL A 162 3.74 7.47 -25.12
N ASN A 163 4.47 7.17 -24.06
CA ASN A 163 5.69 6.38 -24.11
C ASN A 163 5.33 4.89 -24.11
N ILE A 164 6.01 4.13 -24.94
CA ILE A 164 5.84 2.69 -25.11
C ILE A 164 7.20 2.03 -24.90
N GLU A 165 7.39 1.32 -23.80
CA GLU A 165 8.58 0.48 -23.59
C GLU A 165 8.28 -0.92 -24.12
N ALA A 166 8.99 -1.34 -25.15
CA ALA A 166 8.76 -2.60 -25.84
C ALA A 166 9.91 -3.58 -25.64
N LYS A 167 9.57 -4.85 -25.42
CA LYS A 167 10.52 -5.97 -25.24
C LYS A 167 10.16 -7.11 -26.17
N ASP A 168 11.18 -7.84 -26.61
CA ASP A 168 11.00 -9.08 -27.37
C ASP A 168 10.46 -10.22 -26.48
N GLY A 169 10.18 -11.37 -27.07
CA GLY A 169 9.66 -12.53 -26.37
C GLY A 169 10.57 -13.12 -25.27
N ARG A 170 11.77 -12.60 -25.11
CA ARG A 170 12.73 -12.99 -24.06
C ARG A 170 12.91 -11.91 -22.99
N GLY A 171 12.21 -10.78 -23.14
CA GLY A 171 12.33 -9.66 -22.23
C GLY A 171 13.46 -8.69 -22.58
N ASN A 172 14.13 -8.83 -23.73
CA ASN A 172 15.14 -7.88 -24.18
C ASN A 172 14.47 -6.60 -24.64
N LEU A 173 14.96 -5.46 -24.18
CA LEU A 173 14.42 -4.14 -24.57
C LEU A 173 14.68 -3.90 -26.06
N LEU A 174 13.61 -3.72 -26.81
CA LEU A 174 13.65 -3.30 -28.22
C LEU A 174 13.84 -1.78 -28.33
N GLY A 175 13.26 -1.02 -27.41
CA GLY A 175 13.35 0.43 -27.36
C GLY A 175 12.20 1.06 -26.62
N THR A 176 12.27 2.39 -26.52
CA THR A 176 11.18 3.24 -26.07
C THR A 176 10.69 4.05 -27.28
N PHE A 177 9.41 3.98 -27.54
CA PHE A 177 8.73 4.65 -28.65
C PHE A 177 7.76 5.68 -28.09
N THR A 178 7.45 6.69 -28.85
CA THR A 178 6.49 7.73 -28.42
C THR A 178 5.45 7.92 -29.51
N THR A 179 4.17 7.97 -29.15
CA THR A 179 3.10 8.17 -30.10
C THR A 179 3.12 9.59 -30.65
N ASN A 180 2.91 9.71 -31.98
CA ASN A 180 2.87 10.97 -32.71
C ASN A 180 1.56 11.75 -32.48
N GLU A 181 1.35 12.85 -33.24
CA GLU A 181 0.14 13.68 -33.12
C GLU A 181 -1.17 12.93 -33.43
N ASN A 182 -1.11 11.85 -34.21
CA ASN A 182 -2.26 10.99 -34.49
C ASN A 182 -2.45 9.90 -33.42
N GLY A 183 -1.64 9.90 -32.36
CA GLY A 183 -1.64 8.86 -31.32
C GLY A 183 -1.00 7.55 -31.77
N GLU A 184 -0.15 7.55 -32.81
CA GLU A 184 0.39 6.35 -33.44
C GLU A 184 1.89 6.19 -33.16
N ALA A 185 2.32 4.94 -32.90
CA ALA A 185 3.71 4.52 -32.94
C ALA A 185 3.80 3.14 -33.58
N ILE A 186 4.87 2.90 -34.38
CA ILE A 186 5.11 1.63 -35.03
C ILE A 186 6.36 1.00 -34.46
N ILE A 187 6.23 -0.23 -33.95
CA ILE A 187 7.30 -1.04 -33.43
C ILE A 187 7.63 -2.13 -34.47
N GLN A 188 8.81 -2.06 -35.06
CA GLN A 188 9.30 -3.10 -35.93
C GLN A 188 10.22 -4.05 -35.16
N HIS A 189 10.01 -5.34 -35.29
CA HIS A 189 10.76 -6.36 -34.57
C HIS A 189 10.74 -7.70 -35.33
N GLN A 190 11.69 -8.57 -35.02
CA GLN A 190 11.78 -9.88 -35.66
C GLN A 190 11.25 -11.02 -34.80
N SER A 191 11.11 -10.79 -33.50
CA SER A 191 10.55 -11.80 -32.59
C SER A 191 9.08 -12.05 -32.89
N ASP A 192 8.66 -13.31 -32.91
CA ASP A 192 7.25 -13.68 -33.04
C ASP A 192 6.39 -13.17 -31.88
N THR A 193 7.01 -12.83 -30.75
CA THR A 193 6.33 -12.31 -29.58
C THR A 193 6.88 -10.96 -29.17
N LEU A 194 5.99 -10.07 -28.77
CA LEU A 194 6.25 -8.72 -28.29
C LEU A 194 5.52 -8.51 -26.99
N SER A 195 6.18 -7.92 -26.00
CA SER A 195 5.55 -7.36 -24.82
C SER A 195 5.83 -5.87 -24.72
N TYR A 196 4.89 -5.10 -24.22
CA TYR A 196 5.09 -3.67 -24.03
C TYR A 196 4.21 -3.12 -22.91
N VAL A 197 4.67 -2.02 -22.34
CA VAL A 197 3.91 -1.18 -21.41
C VAL A 197 3.75 0.20 -22.00
N ILE A 198 2.64 0.85 -21.70
CA ILE A 198 2.37 2.24 -22.11
C ILE A 198 2.35 3.13 -20.88
N SER A 199 2.86 4.35 -21.02
CA SER A 199 2.86 5.34 -19.94
C SER A 199 2.79 6.76 -20.48
N LYS A 200 2.09 7.63 -19.75
CA LYS A 200 2.09 9.07 -19.99
C LYS A 200 1.84 9.75 -18.64
N GLU A 201 2.61 10.80 -18.38
CA GLU A 201 2.46 11.59 -17.16
C GLU A 201 1.02 12.12 -17.03
N ASN A 202 0.43 12.00 -15.85
CA ASN A 202 -0.96 12.38 -15.53
C ASN A 202 -2.04 11.62 -16.32
N PHE A 203 -1.72 10.46 -16.90
CA PHE A 203 -2.68 9.60 -17.56
C PHE A 203 -2.59 8.17 -17.06
N SER A 204 -3.73 7.48 -17.02
CA SER A 204 -3.82 6.05 -16.72
C SER A 204 -4.64 5.32 -17.78
N ASN A 205 -4.21 4.11 -18.13
CA ASN A 205 -4.99 3.15 -18.90
C ASN A 205 -5.86 2.24 -18.02
N LEU A 206 -5.79 2.44 -16.69
CA LEU A 206 -6.56 1.70 -15.68
C LEU A 206 -7.50 2.65 -14.93
N HIS A 207 -8.66 2.14 -14.58
CA HIS A 207 -9.60 2.77 -13.65
C HIS A 207 -10.18 1.69 -12.73
N ASP A 208 -10.05 1.87 -11.42
CA ASP A 208 -10.46 0.89 -10.39
C ASP A 208 -9.91 -0.55 -10.59
N GLY A 209 -8.72 -0.64 -11.21
CA GLY A 209 -8.08 -1.90 -11.53
C GLY A 209 -8.52 -2.55 -12.84
N PHE A 210 -9.40 -1.91 -13.61
CA PHE A 210 -9.84 -2.37 -14.92
C PHE A 210 -9.14 -1.63 -16.05
N LEU A 211 -8.78 -2.33 -17.14
CA LEU A 211 -8.31 -1.69 -18.35
C LEU A 211 -9.44 -0.94 -19.05
N ILE A 212 -9.16 0.32 -19.44
CA ILE A 212 -10.10 1.14 -20.18
C ILE A 212 -10.15 0.66 -21.64
N ALA A 213 -11.36 0.39 -22.15
CA ALA A 213 -11.62 -0.02 -23.53
C ALA A 213 -12.36 1.04 -24.36
N GLY A 214 -12.75 2.15 -23.75
CA GLY A 214 -13.45 3.26 -24.41
C GLY A 214 -14.44 3.95 -23.48
N MET A 215 -15.46 4.59 -24.10
CA MET A 215 -16.54 5.29 -23.41
C MET A 215 -17.86 5.03 -24.17
N ASP A 216 -18.94 4.87 -23.43
CA ASP A 216 -20.28 4.71 -24.00
C ASP A 216 -20.92 6.05 -24.40
N GLU A 217 -22.10 5.99 -25.00
CA GLU A 217 -22.85 7.17 -25.44
C GLU A 217 -23.29 8.10 -24.30
N ASN A 218 -23.29 7.58 -23.07
CA ASN A 218 -23.66 8.31 -21.84
C ASN A 218 -22.46 8.91 -21.12
N GLY A 219 -21.23 8.69 -21.63
CA GLY A 219 -19.99 9.18 -21.03
C GLY A 219 -19.42 8.27 -19.94
N ASN A 220 -19.91 7.03 -19.81
CA ASN A 220 -19.35 6.06 -18.87
C ASN A 220 -18.17 5.32 -19.50
N LEU A 221 -17.15 5.00 -18.71
CA LEU A 221 -16.03 4.19 -19.15
C LEU A 221 -16.48 2.75 -19.47
N ILE A 222 -16.00 2.25 -20.59
CA ILE A 222 -16.11 0.85 -20.98
C ILE A 222 -14.80 0.17 -20.59
N TYR A 223 -14.88 -1.02 -20.00
CA TYR A 223 -13.73 -1.80 -19.57
C TYR A 223 -13.51 -3.01 -20.45
N ALA A 224 -12.26 -3.48 -20.50
CA ALA A 224 -11.89 -4.67 -21.26
C ALA A 224 -12.31 -5.95 -20.53
N ASP A 225 -12.96 -6.84 -21.26
CA ASP A 225 -13.20 -8.23 -20.85
C ASP A 225 -11.91 -9.02 -21.11
N LEU A 226 -11.14 -9.26 -20.06
CA LEU A 226 -9.82 -9.88 -20.16
C LEU A 226 -9.89 -11.42 -20.20
N ASN A 227 -10.93 -12.00 -19.61
CA ASN A 227 -11.14 -13.44 -19.59
C ASN A 227 -12.01 -13.95 -20.75
N GLY A 228 -12.70 -13.05 -21.46
CA GLY A 228 -13.51 -13.34 -22.65
C GLY A 228 -14.86 -14.02 -22.34
N ASP A 229 -15.38 -13.88 -21.12
CA ASP A 229 -16.65 -14.49 -20.72
C ASP A 229 -17.89 -13.63 -21.02
N GLY A 230 -17.69 -12.40 -21.48
CA GLY A 230 -18.73 -11.44 -21.83
C GLY A 230 -19.29 -10.66 -20.63
N LEU A 231 -18.70 -10.79 -19.45
CA LEU A 231 -19.07 -10.07 -18.23
C LEU A 231 -17.88 -9.26 -17.72
N ILE A 232 -18.10 -8.04 -17.30
CA ILE A 232 -17.08 -7.25 -16.61
C ILE A 232 -17.26 -7.41 -15.10
N ASN A 233 -16.31 -8.05 -14.46
CA ASN A 233 -16.35 -8.35 -13.03
C ASN A 233 -14.92 -8.40 -12.42
N VAL A 234 -14.79 -8.83 -11.16
CA VAL A 234 -13.51 -8.85 -10.45
C VAL A 234 -12.43 -9.69 -11.15
N ASP A 235 -12.81 -10.67 -11.97
CA ASP A 235 -11.88 -11.55 -12.68
C ASP A 235 -11.20 -10.84 -13.87
N ASP A 236 -11.71 -9.67 -14.30
CA ASP A 236 -11.11 -8.80 -15.33
C ASP A 236 -10.19 -7.74 -14.75
N LYS A 237 -10.00 -7.71 -13.42
CA LYS A 237 -9.04 -6.81 -12.81
C LYS A 237 -7.61 -7.25 -13.14
N VAL A 238 -6.79 -6.27 -13.51
CA VAL A 238 -5.37 -6.55 -13.76
C VAL A 238 -4.62 -6.79 -12.47
N SER A 239 -3.63 -7.67 -12.52
CA SER A 239 -2.80 -8.04 -11.36
C SER A 239 -1.58 -7.13 -11.16
N SER A 240 -1.32 -6.22 -12.11
CA SER A 240 -0.14 -5.34 -12.09
C SER A 240 -0.41 -3.99 -12.73
N ASP A 241 0.18 -2.94 -12.16
CA ASP A 241 0.27 -1.61 -12.73
C ASP A 241 1.77 -1.20 -12.76
N PRO A 242 2.34 -0.88 -13.94
CA PRO A 242 1.72 -0.84 -15.26
C PRO A 242 1.34 -2.23 -15.81
N TYR A 243 0.26 -2.25 -16.59
CA TYR A 243 -0.18 -3.47 -17.28
C TYR A 243 0.73 -3.77 -18.49
N THR A 244 1.16 -5.02 -18.60
CA THR A 244 1.98 -5.48 -19.72
C THR A 244 1.10 -6.11 -20.80
N TYR A 245 1.12 -5.53 -21.98
CA TYR A 245 0.44 -6.06 -23.18
C TYR A 245 1.33 -7.07 -23.87
N PHE A 246 0.70 -8.10 -24.45
CA PHE A 246 1.39 -9.17 -25.19
C PHE A 246 0.81 -9.29 -26.59
N VAL A 247 1.69 -9.52 -27.56
CA VAL A 247 1.35 -9.84 -28.95
C VAL A 247 2.10 -11.11 -29.35
N ASN A 248 1.40 -12.04 -29.99
CA ASN A 248 1.99 -13.25 -30.54
C ASN A 248 1.65 -13.33 -32.04
N TYR A 249 2.65 -13.28 -32.89
CA TYR A 249 2.52 -13.33 -34.34
C TYR A 249 2.47 -14.75 -34.92
N LYS A 250 2.80 -15.79 -34.14
CA LYS A 250 2.81 -17.20 -34.62
C LYS A 250 1.46 -17.65 -35.17
N ASP A 251 0.39 -17.15 -34.59
CA ASP A 251 -0.98 -17.54 -34.91
C ASP A 251 -1.68 -16.52 -35.84
N LEU A 252 -0.96 -15.50 -36.31
CA LEU A 252 -1.50 -14.46 -37.15
C LEU A 252 -1.13 -14.68 -38.63
N PRO A 253 -2.06 -14.48 -39.55
CA PRO A 253 -1.80 -14.65 -40.99
C PRO A 253 -0.93 -13.53 -41.60
N GLU A 254 -0.81 -12.42 -40.88
CA GLU A 254 -0.11 -11.21 -41.36
C GLU A 254 1.02 -10.82 -40.39
N ASN A 255 2.08 -10.23 -40.95
CA ASN A 255 3.22 -9.71 -40.21
C ASN A 255 2.98 -8.31 -39.63
N SER A 256 1.77 -7.82 -39.64
CA SER A 256 1.37 -6.51 -39.12
C SER A 256 0.10 -6.61 -38.28
N LEU A 257 0.09 -5.87 -37.19
CA LEU A 257 -1.04 -5.81 -36.26
C LEU A 257 -1.19 -4.40 -35.69
N THR A 258 -2.44 -3.97 -35.56
CA THR A 258 -2.76 -2.71 -34.87
C THR A 258 -3.44 -2.98 -33.55
N LYS A 259 -2.95 -2.35 -32.48
CA LYS A 259 -3.56 -2.37 -31.15
C LYS A 259 -3.94 -0.96 -30.72
N THR A 260 -5.17 -0.80 -30.29
CA THR A 260 -5.68 0.47 -29.78
C THR A 260 -5.79 0.39 -28.25
N HIS A 261 -5.29 1.41 -27.58
CA HIS A 261 -5.34 1.56 -26.14
C HIS A 261 -5.95 2.90 -25.76
N TYR A 262 -6.66 2.91 -24.66
CA TYR A 262 -7.31 4.10 -24.15
C TYR A 262 -6.68 4.50 -22.83
N MET A 263 -6.44 5.80 -22.66
CA MET A 263 -5.94 6.38 -21.41
C MET A 263 -6.80 7.59 -21.06
N THR A 264 -7.13 7.71 -19.80
CA THR A 264 -7.80 8.90 -19.26
C THR A 264 -6.83 9.73 -18.46
N GLU A 265 -7.04 11.03 -18.43
CA GLU A 265 -6.31 11.91 -17.54
C GLU A 265 -6.61 11.51 -16.09
N ILE A 266 -5.56 11.33 -15.32
CA ILE A 266 -5.68 11.17 -13.87
C ILE A 266 -6.05 12.56 -13.36
N LYS A 267 -7.33 12.78 -13.13
CA LYS A 267 -7.72 13.90 -12.28
C LYS A 267 -7.30 13.48 -10.89
N GLU A 268 -6.27 14.11 -10.35
CA GLU A 268 -6.16 14.16 -8.90
C GLU A 268 -7.52 14.71 -8.44
N GLU A 269 -8.37 13.86 -7.88
CA GLU A 269 -9.52 14.36 -7.12
C GLU A 269 -8.91 15.29 -6.09
N GLU A 270 -9.18 16.58 -6.24
CA GLU A 270 -8.80 17.57 -5.23
C GLU A 270 -9.49 17.09 -3.94
N ILE A 271 -8.70 16.42 -3.08
CA ILE A 271 -9.22 15.90 -1.82
C ILE A 271 -9.63 17.11 -1.01
N ASN A 272 -10.92 17.28 -0.88
CA ASN A 272 -11.51 18.31 -0.06
C ASN A 272 -11.50 17.84 1.40
N VAL A 273 -10.55 18.33 2.20
CA VAL A 273 -10.38 17.92 3.60
C VAL A 273 -11.70 18.05 4.40
N PRO A 274 -12.44 19.16 4.34
CA PRO A 274 -13.75 19.28 4.99
C PRO A 274 -14.77 18.21 4.58
N GLU A 275 -14.81 17.80 3.32
CA GLU A 275 -15.72 16.73 2.86
C GLU A 275 -15.33 15.37 3.42
N VAL A 276 -14.04 15.03 3.36
CA VAL A 276 -13.51 13.79 3.96
C VAL A 276 -13.76 13.79 5.47
N GLU A 277 -13.57 14.95 6.14
CA GLU A 277 -13.87 15.12 7.56
C GLU A 277 -15.33 14.86 7.88
N ALA A 278 -16.23 15.38 7.10
CA ALA A 278 -17.68 15.17 7.28
C ALA A 278 -18.06 13.69 7.11
N LEU A 279 -17.48 13.01 6.12
CA LEU A 279 -17.76 11.60 5.85
C LEU A 279 -17.27 10.68 7.00
N TRP A 280 -16.03 10.83 7.46
CA TRP A 280 -15.58 9.98 8.57
C TRP A 280 -16.32 10.29 9.87
N LYS A 281 -16.61 11.58 10.16
CA LYS A 281 -17.41 11.97 11.35
C LYS A 281 -18.77 11.31 11.33
N GLN A 282 -19.43 11.26 10.18
CA GLN A 282 -20.70 10.56 10.03
C GLN A 282 -20.58 9.05 10.33
N SER A 283 -19.57 8.38 9.79
CA SER A 283 -19.32 6.96 10.06
C SER A 283 -19.00 6.74 11.55
N PHE A 284 -18.19 7.59 12.14
CA PHE A 284 -17.81 7.50 13.54
C PHE A 284 -18.99 7.80 14.48
N GLU A 285 -19.80 8.83 14.22
CA GLU A 285 -21.04 9.11 14.97
C GLU A 285 -22.01 7.92 14.94
N THR A 286 -22.13 7.29 13.78
CA THR A 286 -22.94 6.08 13.65
C THR A 286 -22.37 4.94 14.50
N PHE A 287 -21.05 4.73 14.51
CA PHE A 287 -20.40 3.76 15.37
C PHE A 287 -20.65 4.04 16.86
N LEU A 288 -20.46 5.28 17.29
CA LEU A 288 -20.69 5.67 18.68
C LEU A 288 -22.16 5.45 19.11
N THR A 289 -23.10 5.76 18.23
CA THR A 289 -24.51 5.49 18.47
C THR A 289 -24.81 3.99 18.60
N GLN A 290 -24.22 3.16 17.74
CA GLN A 290 -24.36 1.70 17.83
C GLN A 290 -23.70 1.15 19.10
N SER A 291 -22.56 1.67 19.51
CA SER A 291 -21.90 1.30 20.77
C SER A 291 -22.75 1.66 21.99
N LYS A 292 -23.35 2.85 22.00
CA LYS A 292 -24.30 3.29 23.03
C LYS A 292 -25.53 2.38 23.08
N ASN A 293 -26.11 2.03 21.93
CA ASN A 293 -27.25 1.13 21.85
C ASN A 293 -26.92 -0.28 22.32
N MET A 294 -25.73 -0.78 21.96
CA MET A 294 -25.20 -2.06 22.44
C MET A 294 -25.11 -2.06 23.96
N GLU A 295 -24.49 -1.04 24.53
CA GLU A 295 -24.40 -0.89 25.99
C GLU A 295 -25.77 -0.85 26.66
N PHE A 296 -26.70 -0.07 26.09
CA PHE A 296 -28.05 0.02 26.61
C PHE A 296 -28.74 -1.35 26.64
N SER A 297 -28.64 -2.11 25.55
CA SER A 297 -29.20 -3.47 25.50
C SER A 297 -28.57 -4.39 26.54
N LEU A 298 -27.25 -4.36 26.67
CA LEU A 298 -26.53 -5.25 27.60
C LEU A 298 -26.78 -4.93 29.07
N LEU A 299 -26.94 -3.67 29.45
CA LEU A 299 -26.98 -3.22 30.84
C LEU A 299 -28.35 -2.78 31.34
N TYR A 300 -29.17 -2.17 30.48
CA TYR A 300 -30.34 -1.42 30.92
C TYR A 300 -31.65 -1.90 30.30
N ASP A 301 -31.63 -2.52 29.12
CA ASP A 301 -32.83 -3.07 28.49
C ASP A 301 -33.24 -4.40 29.12
N LYS A 302 -34.21 -4.39 30.01
CA LYS A 302 -34.70 -5.60 30.69
C LYS A 302 -35.36 -6.62 29.75
N SER A 303 -35.69 -6.22 28.52
CA SER A 303 -36.20 -7.14 27.49
C SER A 303 -35.10 -7.89 26.75
N PHE A 304 -33.84 -7.48 26.89
CA PHE A 304 -32.71 -8.13 26.23
C PHE A 304 -32.44 -9.50 26.83
N ASP A 305 -32.32 -10.51 25.96
CA ASP A 305 -32.01 -11.89 26.33
C ASP A 305 -30.59 -12.25 25.89
N TYR A 306 -29.71 -12.53 26.86
CA TYR A 306 -28.32 -12.93 26.60
C TYR A 306 -28.19 -14.25 25.83
N ASN A 307 -29.24 -15.07 25.73
CA ASN A 307 -29.24 -16.21 24.84
C ASN A 307 -29.16 -15.85 23.36
N MET A 308 -29.46 -14.59 23.00
CA MET A 308 -29.36 -14.04 21.64
C MET A 308 -28.06 -13.23 21.41
N ILE A 309 -27.13 -13.27 22.36
CA ILE A 309 -25.94 -12.41 22.35
C ILE A 309 -25.02 -12.63 21.13
N GLU A 310 -24.98 -13.85 20.60
CA GLU A 310 -24.10 -14.17 19.46
C GLU A 310 -24.47 -13.38 18.20
N TYR A 311 -25.75 -13.24 17.91
CA TYR A 311 -26.22 -12.43 16.78
C TYR A 311 -25.90 -10.94 16.98
N THR A 312 -26.25 -10.40 18.13
CA THR A 312 -26.02 -8.98 18.46
C THR A 312 -24.53 -8.64 18.46
N SER A 313 -23.72 -9.54 19.01
CA SER A 313 -22.27 -9.39 19.04
C SER A 313 -21.63 -9.43 17.65
N SER A 314 -22.01 -10.40 16.81
CA SER A 314 -21.55 -10.49 15.42
C SER A 314 -21.87 -9.23 14.62
N THR A 315 -23.09 -8.76 14.70
CA THR A 315 -23.52 -7.56 13.97
C THR A 315 -22.73 -6.33 14.38
N PHE A 316 -22.49 -6.15 15.68
CA PHE A 316 -21.69 -5.02 16.16
C PHE A 316 -20.21 -5.13 15.78
N TRP A 317 -19.63 -6.31 15.86
CA TRP A 317 -18.25 -6.57 15.45
C TRP A 317 -18.02 -6.23 13.99
N ASP A 318 -18.86 -6.79 13.10
CA ASP A 318 -18.73 -6.59 11.65
C ASP A 318 -18.88 -5.11 11.29
N PHE A 319 -19.84 -4.43 11.91
CA PHE A 319 -20.04 -3.00 11.73
C PHE A 319 -18.84 -2.17 12.21
N ALA A 320 -18.28 -2.49 13.36
CA ALA A 320 -17.13 -1.77 13.91
C ALA A 320 -15.88 -1.92 13.01
N TYR A 321 -15.63 -3.12 12.49
CA TYR A 321 -14.49 -3.33 11.57
C TYR A 321 -14.71 -2.71 10.20
N GLN A 322 -15.94 -2.69 9.70
CA GLN A 322 -16.27 -1.91 8.50
C GLN A 322 -15.97 -0.42 8.72
N THR A 323 -16.36 0.14 9.87
CA THR A 323 -16.05 1.55 10.21
C THR A 323 -14.54 1.79 10.29
N ILE A 324 -13.78 0.86 10.89
CA ILE A 324 -12.31 0.95 10.94
C ILE A 324 -11.71 0.99 9.53
N ASP A 325 -12.18 0.13 8.63
CA ASP A 325 -11.67 0.06 7.25
C ASP A 325 -12.02 1.32 6.45
N GLU A 326 -13.21 1.87 6.63
CA GLU A 326 -13.60 3.17 6.06
C GLU A 326 -12.70 4.30 6.59
N CYS A 327 -12.50 4.38 7.90
CA CYS A 327 -11.63 5.38 8.51
C CYS A 327 -10.17 5.26 8.03
N LYS A 328 -9.65 4.06 7.84
CA LYS A 328 -8.29 3.86 7.28
C LYS A 328 -8.17 4.42 5.86
N LYS A 329 -9.18 4.24 5.00
CA LYS A 329 -9.20 4.83 3.65
C LYS A 329 -9.18 6.36 3.70
N TYR A 330 -9.97 6.98 4.59
CA TYR A 330 -9.94 8.43 4.78
C TYR A 330 -8.58 8.91 5.32
N LEU A 331 -7.97 8.13 6.21
CA LEU A 331 -6.64 8.44 6.74
C LEU A 331 -5.58 8.44 5.63
N GLU A 332 -5.61 7.46 4.73
CA GLU A 332 -4.73 7.41 3.56
C GLU A 332 -4.92 8.62 2.64
N GLN A 333 -6.16 9.01 2.35
CA GLN A 333 -6.47 10.20 1.56
C GLN A 333 -5.91 11.46 2.20
N LEU A 334 -6.17 11.70 3.49
CA LEU A 334 -5.74 12.89 4.22
C LEU A 334 -4.19 13.00 4.30
N THR A 335 -3.52 11.89 4.55
CA THR A 335 -2.05 11.87 4.67
C THR A 335 -1.37 12.03 3.32
N SER A 336 -1.99 11.58 2.21
CA SER A 336 -1.44 11.73 0.86
C SER A 336 -1.34 13.18 0.41
N LEU A 337 -2.17 14.08 0.95
CA LEU A 337 -2.15 15.51 0.65
C LEU A 337 -0.86 16.19 1.10
N ASN A 338 -0.22 15.71 2.17
CA ASN A 338 0.97 16.30 2.78
C ASN A 338 0.84 17.81 3.09
N THR A 339 -0.36 18.23 3.49
CA THR A 339 -0.70 19.60 3.90
C THR A 339 -0.93 19.67 5.41
N ALA A 340 -0.76 20.88 6.00
CA ALA A 340 -1.03 21.07 7.44
C ALA A 340 -2.48 20.72 7.80
N GLU A 341 -3.46 21.07 6.96
CA GLU A 341 -4.87 20.74 7.15
C GLU A 341 -5.13 19.25 7.06
N GLY A 342 -4.56 18.57 6.06
CA GLY A 342 -4.65 17.11 5.93
C GLY A 342 -4.03 16.38 7.12
N TRP A 343 -2.89 16.83 7.62
CA TRP A 343 -2.27 16.26 8.82
C TRP A 343 -3.12 16.46 10.07
N GLU A 344 -3.65 17.67 10.29
CA GLU A 344 -4.52 17.94 11.45
C GLU A 344 -5.77 17.06 11.44
N ALA A 345 -6.45 16.95 10.29
CA ALA A 345 -7.61 16.08 10.12
C ALA A 345 -7.23 14.60 10.33
N SER A 346 -6.09 14.16 9.81
CA SER A 346 -5.61 12.78 9.98
C SER A 346 -5.32 12.45 11.45
N TRP A 347 -4.80 13.39 12.22
CA TRP A 347 -4.55 13.21 13.65
C TRP A 347 -5.83 13.08 14.45
N ASN A 348 -6.87 13.88 14.13
CA ASN A 348 -8.19 13.74 14.74
C ASN A 348 -8.76 12.35 14.47
N LEU A 349 -8.72 11.90 13.21
CA LEU A 349 -9.19 10.57 12.82
C LEU A 349 -8.41 9.44 13.50
N THR A 350 -7.12 9.63 13.74
CA THR A 350 -6.29 8.64 14.44
C THR A 350 -6.73 8.48 15.91
N VAL A 351 -7.13 9.56 16.58
CA VAL A 351 -7.72 9.48 17.93
C VAL A 351 -9.07 8.75 17.89
N ASP A 352 -9.92 9.04 16.91
CA ASP A 352 -11.21 8.36 16.75
C ASP A 352 -11.05 6.85 16.51
N LEU A 353 -10.04 6.44 15.72
CA LEU A 353 -9.67 5.02 15.57
C LEU A 353 -9.24 4.40 16.91
N GLY A 354 -8.51 5.15 17.74
CA GLY A 354 -8.15 4.73 19.10
C GLY A 354 -9.39 4.50 19.98
N VAL A 355 -10.41 5.35 19.85
CA VAL A 355 -11.70 5.17 20.55
C VAL A 355 -12.39 3.88 20.10
N ILE A 356 -12.53 3.64 18.78
CA ILE A 356 -13.19 2.43 18.27
C ILE A 356 -12.50 1.17 18.79
N GLN A 357 -11.18 1.12 18.67
CA GLN A 357 -10.39 -0.04 19.12
C GLN A 357 -10.48 -0.25 20.63
N SER A 358 -10.47 0.84 21.42
CA SER A 358 -10.60 0.76 22.87
C SER A 358 -11.97 0.24 23.30
N GLN A 359 -13.05 0.63 22.61
CA GLN A 359 -14.39 0.10 22.87
C GLN A 359 -14.51 -1.37 22.48
N LEU A 360 -14.00 -1.77 21.31
CA LEU A 360 -13.95 -3.17 20.91
C LEU A 360 -13.19 -4.02 21.94
N PHE A 361 -12.03 -3.56 22.37
CA PHE A 361 -11.27 -4.25 23.43
C PHE A 361 -12.07 -4.33 24.73
N GLY A 362 -12.80 -3.29 25.07
CA GLY A 362 -13.70 -3.25 26.22
C GLY A 362 -14.76 -4.35 26.17
N TYR A 363 -15.41 -4.55 25.03
CA TYR A 363 -16.46 -5.55 24.86
C TYR A 363 -15.93 -6.97 24.68
N TYR A 364 -14.90 -7.16 23.85
CA TYR A 364 -14.43 -8.48 23.42
C TYR A 364 -13.15 -8.94 24.13
N GLY A 365 -12.40 -8.02 24.74
CA GLY A 365 -11.06 -8.30 25.29
C GLY A 365 -10.01 -8.63 24.23
N LYS A 366 -10.37 -8.57 22.96
CA LYS A 366 -9.53 -8.93 21.81
C LYS A 366 -9.84 -8.04 20.62
N LEU A 367 -8.85 -7.88 19.75
CA LEU A 367 -8.95 -7.24 18.44
C LEU A 367 -8.49 -8.22 17.36
N ILE A 368 -8.79 -7.93 16.10
CA ILE A 368 -8.19 -8.66 14.98
C ILE A 368 -6.66 -8.52 15.09
N PRO A 369 -5.90 -9.64 15.05
CA PRO A 369 -4.46 -9.60 15.21
C PRO A 369 -3.80 -8.74 14.13
N ASN A 370 -2.84 -7.92 14.53
CA ASN A 370 -1.95 -7.24 13.61
C ASN A 370 -0.62 -8.02 13.57
N ASP A 371 -0.45 -8.81 12.54
CA ASP A 371 0.67 -9.68 12.13
C ASP A 371 1.50 -10.43 13.21
N THR A 372 1.82 -9.86 14.38
CA THR A 372 2.73 -10.49 15.34
C THR A 372 2.49 -10.16 16.82
N GLN A 373 1.58 -9.25 17.14
CA GLN A 373 1.36 -8.80 18.52
C GLN A 373 0.01 -9.25 19.06
N GLU A 374 -0.04 -9.61 20.34
CA GLU A 374 -1.32 -9.78 21.02
C GLU A 374 -2.12 -8.46 21.02
N SER A 375 -3.45 -8.55 20.94
CA SER A 375 -4.35 -7.39 20.79
C SER A 375 -4.12 -6.30 21.82
N GLN A 376 -3.83 -6.69 23.06
CA GLN A 376 -3.56 -5.78 24.17
C GLN A 376 -2.24 -5.02 23.98
N GLU A 377 -1.17 -5.72 23.62
CA GLU A 377 0.15 -5.10 23.39
C GLU A 377 0.12 -4.14 22.22
N TYR A 378 -0.55 -4.54 21.13
CA TYR A 378 -0.77 -3.67 19.97
C TYR A 378 -1.49 -2.37 20.36
N LEU A 379 -2.58 -2.47 21.12
CA LEU A 379 -3.38 -1.30 21.47
C LEU A 379 -2.64 -0.37 22.44
N ILE A 380 -1.92 -0.93 23.40
CA ILE A 380 -1.06 -0.15 24.32
C ILE A 380 0.04 0.56 23.52
N TYR A 381 0.70 -0.14 22.59
CA TYR A 381 1.72 0.45 21.73
C TYR A 381 1.12 1.60 20.89
N TYR A 382 0.00 1.36 20.22
CA TYR A 382 -0.70 2.35 19.41
C TYR A 382 -1.04 3.63 20.22
N LEU A 383 -1.66 3.47 21.38
CA LEU A 383 -2.03 4.60 22.23
C LEU A 383 -0.82 5.32 22.83
N THR A 384 0.24 4.59 23.17
CA THR A 384 1.50 5.17 23.64
C THR A 384 2.17 6.02 22.56
N ASP A 385 2.13 5.55 21.30
CA ASP A 385 2.63 6.31 20.16
C ASP A 385 1.87 7.62 19.97
N LEU A 386 0.53 7.60 20.11
CA LEU A 386 -0.28 8.82 20.08
C LEU A 386 0.08 9.79 21.22
N VAL A 387 0.29 9.29 22.44
CA VAL A 387 0.72 10.10 23.59
C VAL A 387 2.05 10.79 23.31
N ASN A 388 2.98 10.10 22.64
CA ASN A 388 4.31 10.63 22.34
C ASN A 388 4.33 11.57 21.11
N THR A 389 3.37 11.38 20.20
CA THR A 389 3.29 12.13 18.94
C THR A 389 2.56 13.45 19.11
N PHE A 390 1.49 13.46 19.92
CA PHE A 390 0.63 14.62 20.08
C PHE A 390 1.00 15.47 21.29
N ASP A 391 0.71 16.72 21.17
CA ASP A 391 0.59 17.68 22.27
C ASP A 391 -0.91 18.03 22.46
N THR A 392 -1.24 18.80 23.49
CA THR A 392 -2.57 19.36 23.72
C THR A 392 -3.69 18.32 23.98
N GLU A 393 -4.89 18.59 23.46
CA GLU A 393 -6.11 17.81 23.72
C GLU A 393 -6.03 16.37 23.18
N LYS A 394 -5.40 16.16 22.03
CA LYS A 394 -5.22 14.84 21.42
C LYS A 394 -4.38 13.93 22.31
N GLN A 395 -3.32 14.49 22.91
CA GLN A 395 -2.51 13.76 23.87
C GLN A 395 -3.32 13.35 25.11
N LEU A 396 -4.14 14.26 25.63
CA LEU A 396 -4.97 13.98 26.81
C LEU A 396 -6.04 12.92 26.51
N ALA A 397 -6.63 12.95 25.31
CA ALA A 397 -7.54 11.91 24.85
C ALA A 397 -6.82 10.55 24.75
N ALA A 398 -5.66 10.51 24.12
CA ALA A 398 -4.86 9.29 24.00
C ALA A 398 -4.45 8.74 25.38
N ARG A 399 -4.09 9.60 26.34
CA ARG A 399 -3.77 9.20 27.72
C ARG A 399 -4.98 8.60 28.43
N ALA A 400 -6.17 9.16 28.26
CA ALA A 400 -7.38 8.62 28.86
C ALA A 400 -7.72 7.23 28.29
N LEU A 401 -7.57 7.04 26.98
CA LEU A 401 -7.73 5.73 26.34
C LEU A 401 -6.66 4.74 26.83
N LEU A 402 -5.42 5.18 26.95
CA LEU A 402 -4.32 4.35 27.48
C LEU A 402 -4.56 3.95 28.95
N ALA A 403 -5.05 4.89 29.77
CA ALA A 403 -5.48 4.60 31.15
C ALA A 403 -6.54 3.50 31.19
N LYS A 404 -7.55 3.60 30.29
CA LYS A 404 -8.62 2.61 30.19
C LYS A 404 -8.08 1.21 29.84
N ILE A 405 -7.27 1.11 28.81
CA ILE A 405 -6.71 -0.18 28.40
C ILE A 405 -5.78 -0.74 29.46
N SER A 406 -4.94 0.09 30.07
CA SER A 406 -4.08 -0.31 31.18
C SER A 406 -4.89 -0.85 32.36
N LEU A 407 -5.98 -0.17 32.73
CA LEU A 407 -6.89 -0.61 33.79
C LEU A 407 -7.55 -1.96 33.45
N LEU A 408 -8.11 -2.08 32.24
CA LEU A 408 -8.78 -3.31 31.79
C LEU A 408 -7.82 -4.51 31.67
N SER A 409 -6.53 -4.23 31.50
CA SER A 409 -5.45 -5.20 31.40
C SER A 409 -4.80 -5.53 32.73
N GLY A 410 -5.24 -4.92 33.84
CA GLY A 410 -4.68 -5.14 35.16
C GLY A 410 -3.39 -4.36 35.45
N ALA A 411 -2.97 -3.46 34.56
CA ALA A 411 -1.81 -2.59 34.75
C ALA A 411 -2.21 -1.34 35.55
N TYR A 412 -2.62 -1.53 36.79
CA TYR A 412 -3.25 -0.49 37.62
C TYR A 412 -2.36 0.73 37.89
N ASP A 413 -1.07 0.53 38.13
CA ASP A 413 -0.14 1.64 38.35
C ASP A 413 0.03 2.50 37.10
N ALA A 414 0.06 1.89 35.90
CA ALA A 414 0.09 2.61 34.64
C ALA A 414 -1.21 3.41 34.43
N ALA A 415 -2.36 2.81 34.72
CA ALA A 415 -3.64 3.50 34.67
C ALA A 415 -3.67 4.71 35.61
N ILE A 416 -3.17 4.57 36.84
CA ILE A 416 -3.06 5.66 37.82
C ILE A 416 -2.19 6.80 37.26
N GLN A 417 -1.03 6.49 36.69
CA GLN A 417 -0.13 7.50 36.13
C GLN A 417 -0.83 8.35 35.06
N GLU A 418 -1.52 7.69 34.11
CA GLU A 418 -2.18 8.40 33.04
C GLU A 418 -3.38 9.23 33.54
N CYS A 419 -4.17 8.68 34.47
CA CYS A 419 -5.25 9.42 35.09
C CYS A 419 -4.74 10.65 35.86
N GLN A 420 -3.70 10.49 36.69
CA GLN A 420 -3.09 11.59 37.45
C GLN A 420 -2.53 12.68 36.55
N TYR A 421 -1.90 12.29 35.42
CA TYR A 421 -1.42 13.28 34.46
C TYR A 421 -2.56 14.19 33.99
N ILE A 422 -3.69 13.61 33.58
CA ILE A 422 -4.86 14.35 33.11
C ILE A 422 -5.45 15.23 34.22
N LEU A 423 -5.67 14.65 35.41
CA LEU A 423 -6.26 15.36 36.56
C LEU A 423 -5.40 16.54 37.02
N ASN A 424 -4.09 16.41 37.00
CA ASN A 424 -3.14 17.44 37.41
C ASN A 424 -3.07 18.63 36.43
N THR A 425 -3.57 18.47 35.19
CA THR A 425 -3.64 19.61 34.26
C THR A 425 -4.64 20.68 34.70
N ASN A 426 -5.67 20.29 35.47
CA ASN A 426 -6.80 21.13 35.83
C ASN A 426 -7.51 21.78 34.60
N ALA A 427 -7.38 21.14 33.43
CA ALA A 427 -7.91 21.66 32.18
C ALA A 427 -9.43 21.44 32.04
N PHE A 428 -9.98 20.49 32.79
CA PHE A 428 -11.36 20.05 32.69
C PHE A 428 -12.11 20.20 34.00
N VAL A 429 -13.43 20.29 33.93
CA VAL A 429 -14.32 20.46 35.09
C VAL A 429 -15.53 19.54 34.94
N LEU A 430 -15.86 18.78 35.98
CA LEU A 430 -17.02 17.89 36.01
C LEU A 430 -18.32 18.68 35.77
N ASP A 431 -19.16 18.19 34.86
CA ASP A 431 -20.39 18.82 34.43
C ASP A 431 -21.52 17.78 34.29
N PRO A 432 -22.51 17.76 35.20
CA PRO A 432 -23.64 16.83 35.12
C PRO A 432 -24.43 16.92 33.79
N GLN A 433 -24.33 18.02 33.08
CA GLN A 433 -25.05 18.26 31.82
C GLN A 433 -24.18 17.98 30.58
N ALA A 434 -22.98 17.43 30.74
CA ALA A 434 -22.04 17.23 29.63
C ALA A 434 -22.66 16.53 28.43
N LEU A 435 -23.50 15.50 28.62
CA LEU A 435 -24.12 14.74 27.53
C LEU A 435 -25.17 15.54 26.72
N ASN A 436 -25.61 16.69 27.25
CA ASN A 436 -26.51 17.60 26.55
C ASN A 436 -25.82 18.93 26.15
N ASN A 437 -24.53 19.05 26.41
CA ASN A 437 -23.80 20.28 26.21
C ASN A 437 -22.54 20.01 25.34
N LEU A 438 -22.58 20.49 24.10
CA LEU A 438 -21.46 20.34 23.15
C LEU A 438 -20.19 21.03 23.66
N GLU A 439 -20.31 22.14 24.38
CA GLU A 439 -19.19 22.94 24.87
C GLU A 439 -18.87 22.68 26.36
N SER A 440 -19.28 21.52 26.86
CA SER A 440 -19.00 21.16 28.25
C SER A 440 -17.49 21.08 28.50
N LYS A 441 -17.05 21.71 29.58
CA LYS A 441 -15.65 21.67 30.04
C LYS A 441 -15.23 20.29 30.60
N GLU A 442 -16.13 19.35 30.68
CA GLU A 442 -15.84 17.98 31.07
C GLU A 442 -15.30 17.16 29.90
N VAL A 443 -15.59 17.57 28.66
CA VAL A 443 -15.26 16.82 27.46
C VAL A 443 -13.77 16.88 27.19
N ILE A 444 -13.10 15.75 27.24
CA ILE A 444 -11.69 15.57 26.83
C ILE A 444 -11.62 15.30 25.33
N TRP A 445 -12.52 14.42 24.84
CA TRP A 445 -12.68 14.15 23.41
C TRP A 445 -14.14 13.83 23.10
N GLY A 446 -14.73 14.52 22.15
CA GLY A 446 -16.15 14.34 21.87
C GLY A 446 -16.77 15.41 21.00
N GLY A 447 -18.07 15.62 21.18
CA GLY A 447 -18.88 16.55 20.39
C GLY A 447 -19.59 15.88 19.23
N TYR A 448 -19.71 14.56 19.26
CA TYR A 448 -20.38 13.76 18.23
C TYR A 448 -21.89 13.72 18.49
N LYS A 449 -22.69 13.80 17.42
CA LYS A 449 -24.15 13.76 17.55
C LYS A 449 -24.65 12.34 17.80
N ASP A 450 -25.66 12.23 18.64
CA ASP A 450 -26.45 11.00 18.75
C ASP A 450 -27.57 11.03 17.70
N ASN A 451 -27.43 10.22 16.67
CA ASN A 451 -28.34 10.19 15.53
C ASN A 451 -29.67 9.47 15.80
N PHE A 452 -29.83 8.80 16.95
CA PHE A 452 -31.02 7.96 17.23
C PHE A 452 -31.80 8.33 18.50
N GLY A 453 -31.40 9.36 19.23
CA GLY A 453 -32.21 9.94 20.33
C GLY A 453 -32.53 8.97 21.47
N ASN A 454 -31.69 7.97 21.73
CA ASN A 454 -31.87 7.05 22.86
C ASN A 454 -31.48 7.72 24.20
N PRO A 455 -31.95 7.18 25.36
CA PRO A 455 -31.67 7.80 26.64
C PRO A 455 -30.18 8.02 26.89
N GLY A 456 -29.79 9.23 27.24
CA GLY A 456 -28.40 9.60 27.57
C GLY A 456 -27.98 10.99 27.17
N GLY A 457 -28.68 11.66 26.23
CA GLY A 457 -28.38 13.03 25.81
C GLY A 457 -28.27 13.20 24.30
N ASP A 458 -28.08 14.43 23.84
CA ASP A 458 -28.04 14.83 22.44
C ASP A 458 -26.66 14.57 21.80
N TYR A 459 -25.65 14.39 22.63
CA TYR A 459 -24.25 14.21 22.19
C TYR A 459 -23.61 12.97 22.81
N ILE A 460 -22.69 12.39 22.08
CA ILE A 460 -21.81 11.33 22.58
C ILE A 460 -20.40 11.89 22.71
N HIS A 461 -19.84 11.75 23.89
CA HIS A 461 -18.48 12.14 24.21
C HIS A 461 -17.70 10.89 24.63
N PRO A 462 -16.87 10.32 23.74
CA PRO A 462 -16.14 9.07 24.01
C PRO A 462 -15.15 9.16 25.17
N VAL A 463 -14.67 10.36 25.51
CA VAL A 463 -13.73 10.57 26.59
C VAL A 463 -14.18 11.74 27.46
N LEU A 464 -14.59 11.43 28.70
CA LEU A 464 -15.07 12.38 29.70
C LEU A 464 -14.20 12.35 30.95
N LEU A 465 -14.10 13.48 31.62
CA LEU A 465 -13.38 13.61 32.90
C LEU A 465 -13.95 12.68 33.99
N ARG A 466 -15.28 12.50 34.06
CA ARG A 466 -15.93 11.57 35.02
C ARG A 466 -15.41 10.15 34.86
N GLU A 467 -15.13 9.69 33.65
CA GLU A 467 -14.55 8.37 33.42
C GLU A 467 -13.10 8.31 33.90
N VAL A 468 -12.32 9.38 33.75
CA VAL A 468 -10.95 9.46 34.27
C VAL A 468 -10.93 9.33 35.80
N TYR A 469 -11.82 10.03 36.49
CA TYR A 469 -11.98 9.89 37.93
C TYR A 469 -12.40 8.47 38.32
N LEU A 470 -13.35 7.88 37.61
CA LEU A 470 -13.78 6.50 37.86
C LEU A 470 -12.65 5.51 37.68
N MET A 471 -11.89 5.63 36.59
CA MET A 471 -10.74 4.78 36.32
C MET A 471 -9.67 4.89 37.42
N ALA A 472 -9.37 6.11 37.85
CA ALA A 472 -8.45 6.36 38.97
C ALA A 472 -8.95 5.69 40.27
N ALA A 473 -10.20 5.87 40.62
CA ALA A 473 -10.79 5.27 41.83
C ALA A 473 -10.73 3.73 41.81
N ILE A 474 -11.07 3.12 40.66
CA ILE A 474 -11.00 1.67 40.52
C ILE A 474 -9.55 1.20 40.62
N ALA A 475 -8.60 1.85 39.96
CA ALA A 475 -7.19 1.49 40.00
C ALA A 475 -6.60 1.65 41.43
N TYR A 476 -6.97 2.69 42.17
CA TYR A 476 -6.64 2.87 43.56
C TYR A 476 -7.20 1.74 44.44
N SER A 477 -8.44 1.35 44.24
CA SER A 477 -9.06 0.24 44.95
C SER A 477 -8.31 -1.08 44.71
N GLN A 478 -7.93 -1.35 43.45
CA GLN A 478 -7.18 -2.57 43.11
C GLN A 478 -5.74 -2.59 43.68
N THR A 479 -5.22 -1.43 44.03
CA THR A 479 -3.86 -1.29 44.63
C THR A 479 -3.89 -1.01 46.16
N GLY A 480 -5.07 -1.08 46.78
CA GLY A 480 -5.23 -0.91 48.22
C GLY A 480 -5.09 0.53 48.73
N ARG A 481 -5.28 1.51 47.89
CA ARG A 481 -5.17 2.95 48.20
C ARG A 481 -6.54 3.52 48.61
N GLU A 482 -7.07 3.09 49.74
CA GLU A 482 -8.44 3.39 50.16
C GLU A 482 -8.70 4.89 50.44
N MET A 483 -7.66 5.64 50.86
CA MET A 483 -7.82 7.09 51.06
C MET A 483 -8.09 7.80 49.74
N GLU A 484 -7.32 7.49 48.72
CA GLU A 484 -7.49 8.07 47.37
C GLU A 484 -8.82 7.64 46.73
N VAL A 485 -9.26 6.40 46.97
CA VAL A 485 -10.61 5.93 46.56
C VAL A 485 -11.69 6.82 47.17
N THR A 486 -11.59 7.06 48.51
CA THR A 486 -12.56 7.88 49.24
C THR A 486 -12.56 9.33 48.74
N GLU A 487 -11.38 9.90 48.48
CA GLU A 487 -11.24 11.25 47.95
C GLU A 487 -11.92 11.41 46.58
N VAL A 488 -11.62 10.50 45.67
CA VAL A 488 -12.22 10.54 44.30
C VAL A 488 -13.73 10.31 44.35
N LYS A 489 -14.21 9.37 45.16
CA LYS A 489 -15.63 9.14 45.36
C LYS A 489 -16.35 10.40 45.91
N ASN A 490 -15.76 11.10 46.85
CA ASN A 490 -16.30 12.33 47.38
C ASN A 490 -16.41 13.43 46.32
N ILE A 491 -15.40 13.57 45.45
CA ILE A 491 -15.45 14.51 44.34
C ILE A 491 -16.60 14.18 43.39
N LEU A 492 -16.80 12.93 43.02
CA LEU A 492 -17.88 12.47 42.15
C LEU A 492 -19.25 12.64 42.84
N ASN A 493 -19.36 12.33 44.15
CA ASN A 493 -20.58 12.47 44.93
C ASN A 493 -21.02 13.94 44.96
N GLU A 494 -20.10 14.87 45.19
CA GLU A 494 -20.40 16.31 45.20
C GLU A 494 -20.82 16.80 43.83
N ALA A 495 -20.08 16.45 42.79
CA ALA A 495 -20.35 16.93 41.42
C ALA A 495 -21.67 16.41 40.85
N PHE A 496 -22.04 15.17 41.14
CA PHE A 496 -23.19 14.49 40.55
C PHE A 496 -24.34 14.25 41.55
N SER A 497 -24.24 14.73 42.76
CA SER A 497 -25.24 14.55 43.81
C SER A 497 -25.59 13.07 44.07
N ILE A 498 -24.55 12.21 44.16
CA ILE A 498 -24.72 10.80 44.44
C ILE A 498 -24.79 10.56 45.95
N GLU A 499 -25.85 9.94 46.42
CA GLU A 499 -26.06 9.55 47.82
C GLU A 499 -25.76 8.05 48.03
N GLY A 500 -25.08 7.41 47.15
CA GLY A 500 -24.74 6.00 47.22
C GLY A 500 -23.23 5.79 47.33
N ALA A 501 -22.82 4.60 47.69
CA ALA A 501 -21.41 4.25 47.84
C ALA A 501 -21.01 3.03 47.01
N GLU A 502 -21.94 2.44 46.26
CA GLU A 502 -21.65 1.25 45.47
C GLU A 502 -21.00 1.61 44.12
N TRP A 503 -20.13 0.75 43.63
CA TRP A 503 -19.48 0.98 42.33
C TRP A 503 -20.45 1.15 41.17
N LYS A 504 -21.61 0.47 41.22
CA LYS A 504 -22.66 0.58 40.21
C LYS A 504 -23.17 2.02 40.03
N ASP A 505 -23.25 2.80 41.12
CA ASP A 505 -23.71 4.18 41.08
C ASP A 505 -22.73 5.07 40.28
N TYR A 506 -21.43 4.85 40.46
CA TYR A 506 -20.40 5.59 39.74
C TYR A 506 -20.29 5.17 38.27
N ILE A 507 -20.44 3.87 37.96
CA ILE A 507 -20.46 3.39 36.58
C ILE A 507 -21.67 3.93 35.83
N ASN A 508 -22.80 4.10 36.50
CA ASN A 508 -24.00 4.68 35.90
C ASN A 508 -23.82 6.15 35.47
N LEU A 509 -22.78 6.85 35.95
CA LEU A 509 -22.40 8.17 35.41
C LEU A 509 -21.98 8.11 33.94
N LEU A 510 -21.61 6.94 33.46
CA LEU A 510 -21.23 6.69 32.06
C LEU A 510 -22.41 6.22 31.20
N GLN A 511 -23.63 6.14 31.73
CA GLN A 511 -24.80 5.73 30.94
C GLN A 511 -24.98 6.67 29.74
N GLY A 512 -25.09 6.11 28.56
CA GLY A 512 -25.22 6.85 27.31
C GLY A 512 -23.88 7.25 26.65
N THR A 513 -22.76 6.79 27.16
CA THR A 513 -21.43 7.01 26.54
C THR A 513 -20.95 5.82 25.70
N GLY A 514 -21.51 4.62 25.91
CA GLY A 514 -21.00 3.37 25.35
C GLY A 514 -19.77 2.81 26.07
N SER A 515 -19.42 3.37 27.24
CA SER A 515 -18.17 3.05 27.97
C SER A 515 -18.35 2.23 29.25
N ALA A 516 -19.58 2.05 29.72
CA ALA A 516 -19.83 1.48 31.06
C ALA A 516 -19.61 -0.04 31.17
N TYR A 517 -19.93 -0.79 30.10
CA TYR A 517 -19.95 -2.26 30.13
C TYR A 517 -18.65 -2.92 30.65
N PRO A 518 -17.43 -2.52 30.22
CA PRO A 518 -16.19 -3.14 30.71
C PRO A 518 -15.97 -3.03 32.20
N TYR A 519 -16.52 -2.00 32.86
CA TYR A 519 -16.37 -1.80 34.31
C TYR A 519 -17.23 -2.75 35.13
N TYR A 520 -18.39 -3.17 34.62
CA TYR A 520 -19.19 -4.25 35.23
C TYR A 520 -18.38 -5.55 35.30
N ARG A 521 -17.67 -5.89 34.21
CA ARG A 521 -16.78 -7.04 34.18
C ARG A 521 -15.61 -6.89 35.15
N LEU A 522 -14.92 -5.76 35.09
CA LEU A 522 -13.71 -5.51 35.88
C LEU A 522 -13.98 -5.62 37.39
N LEU A 523 -15.13 -5.15 37.81
CA LEU A 523 -15.56 -5.18 39.21
C LEU A 523 -16.45 -6.38 39.57
N ASN A 524 -16.66 -7.28 38.60
CA ASN A 524 -17.50 -8.48 38.74
C ASN A 524 -18.93 -8.16 39.26
N ILE A 525 -19.51 -7.07 38.74
CA ILE A 525 -20.86 -6.64 39.12
C ILE A 525 -21.86 -7.45 38.28
N PRO A 526 -22.81 -8.17 38.92
CA PRO A 526 -23.82 -8.94 38.20
C PRO A 526 -24.71 -8.03 37.32
N ILE A 527 -25.04 -8.51 36.11
CA ILE A 527 -25.99 -7.89 35.21
C ILE A 527 -27.34 -8.59 35.37
N GLU A 528 -28.40 -7.84 35.59
CA GLU A 528 -29.73 -8.37 35.94
C GLU A 528 -30.60 -8.71 34.72
N GLN A 529 -30.00 -8.96 33.55
CA GLN A 529 -30.71 -9.30 32.32
C GLN A 529 -30.98 -10.81 32.21
N THR A 530 -32.03 -11.15 31.47
CA THR A 530 -32.37 -12.54 31.21
C THR A 530 -31.21 -13.30 30.56
N GLY A 531 -30.92 -14.50 31.06
CA GLY A 531 -29.91 -15.38 30.52
C GLY A 531 -28.45 -14.95 30.80
N PHE A 532 -28.21 -13.86 31.55
CA PHE A 532 -26.85 -13.44 31.85
C PHE A 532 -26.13 -14.49 32.70
N ASN A 533 -24.89 -14.83 32.26
CA ASN A 533 -23.97 -15.71 32.97
C ASN A 533 -22.59 -15.04 33.07
N PRO A 534 -22.11 -14.69 34.28
CA PRO A 534 -20.84 -13.98 34.45
C PRO A 534 -19.62 -14.75 33.94
N ASN A 535 -19.69 -16.09 33.94
CA ASN A 535 -18.59 -16.92 33.42
C ASN A 535 -18.51 -16.95 31.89
N LYS A 536 -19.54 -16.44 31.21
CA LYS A 536 -19.65 -16.46 29.75
C LYS A 536 -19.74 -15.04 29.17
N HIS A 537 -20.63 -14.20 29.69
CA HIS A 537 -21.11 -13.03 29.00
C HIS A 537 -20.35 -11.74 29.29
N PHE A 538 -19.42 -11.71 30.22
CA PHE A 538 -18.58 -10.53 30.49
C PHE A 538 -17.65 -10.17 29.32
N TYR A 539 -17.29 -11.14 28.48
CA TYR A 539 -16.68 -10.90 27.19
C TYR A 539 -17.65 -11.37 26.11
N LEU A 540 -17.89 -10.53 25.12
CA LEU A 540 -18.78 -10.91 24.03
C LEU A 540 -18.16 -11.97 23.12
N PRO A 541 -18.99 -12.82 22.49
CA PRO A 541 -18.48 -13.83 21.56
C PRO A 541 -17.89 -13.19 20.32
N ILE A 542 -16.75 -13.70 19.88
CA ILE A 542 -16.12 -13.32 18.63
C ILE A 542 -16.86 -14.03 17.49
N PRO A 543 -17.21 -13.33 16.40
CA PRO A 543 -17.89 -13.96 15.26
C PRO A 543 -17.10 -15.12 14.68
N GLN A 544 -17.77 -16.18 14.29
CA GLN A 544 -17.14 -17.35 13.68
C GLN A 544 -16.36 -16.98 12.42
N THR A 545 -16.88 -16.06 11.61
CA THR A 545 -16.21 -15.54 10.42
C THR A 545 -14.83 -14.94 10.72
N ALA A 546 -14.70 -14.21 11.84
CA ALA A 546 -13.42 -13.67 12.27
C ALA A 546 -12.45 -14.78 12.74
N LEU A 547 -12.95 -15.77 13.46
CA LEU A 547 -12.14 -16.92 13.91
C LEU A 547 -11.65 -17.76 12.72
N ASP A 548 -12.47 -17.94 11.70
CA ASP A 548 -12.12 -18.68 10.48
C ASP A 548 -11.07 -17.91 9.64
N THR A 549 -11.19 -16.58 9.60
CA THR A 549 -10.25 -15.72 8.86
C THR A 549 -8.90 -15.58 9.56
N TYR A 550 -8.88 -15.60 10.89
CA TYR A 550 -7.69 -15.41 11.70
C TYR A 550 -7.42 -16.62 12.62
N PRO A 551 -6.75 -17.69 12.12
CA PRO A 551 -6.60 -18.97 12.85
C PRO A 551 -5.90 -18.88 14.22
N GLY A 552 -5.12 -17.80 14.44
CA GLY A 552 -4.49 -17.53 15.74
C GLY A 552 -5.45 -16.96 16.79
N MET A 553 -6.62 -16.48 16.39
CA MET A 553 -7.62 -15.90 17.27
C MET A 553 -8.43 -17.01 17.94
N LYS A 554 -8.59 -16.91 19.26
CA LYS A 554 -9.37 -17.89 20.03
C LYS A 554 -10.67 -17.26 20.51
N GLN A 555 -11.74 -18.05 20.52
CA GLN A 555 -13.02 -17.64 21.09
C GLN A 555 -12.89 -17.27 22.58
N ASN A 556 -13.74 -16.39 23.06
CA ASN A 556 -13.85 -16.06 24.47
C ASN A 556 -14.42 -17.24 25.26
N SER A 557 -14.05 -17.32 26.56
CA SER A 557 -14.46 -18.42 27.43
C SER A 557 -15.98 -18.56 27.51
N GLY A 558 -16.45 -19.78 27.40
CA GLY A 558 -17.88 -20.10 27.52
C GLY A 558 -18.63 -20.17 26.19
N TYR A 559 -17.99 -19.84 25.07
CA TYR A 559 -18.60 -19.92 23.72
C TYR A 559 -17.98 -21.01 22.85
#